data_5cb80946325c30822b169414c948890d
#
_entry.id   5cb80946325c30822b169414c948890d
#
_cell.length_a   1.000
_cell.length_b   1.000
_cell.length_c   1.000
_cell.angle_alpha   90.00
_cell.angle_beta   90.00
_cell.angle_gamma   90.00
#
_symmetry.space_group_name_H-M   'P 1'
#
loop_
_entity.id
_entity.type
_entity.pdbx_description
1 polymer ?
#
loop_
_entity_poly.entity_id
_entity_poly.type
_entity_poly.pdbx_seq_one_letter_code
_entity_poly.pdbx_strand_id
1 'polypeptide(L)'
;FYHDVVNRIELTPETIDVVEFCSKNYRPILPWLHEITDRFNCHFHYTITAYGKDIEPNVPSIDESIETLKELSAQVGKEKIIWRYDPVLLTDKYTIEQHFETFDDMARQLAPYVDCCLFSFVVWYKKLQMPELLPITEQQKERIAKGLGEIAARHHLYIQTCGTKESYERFGIHNSGCMTRAIYEHSLGLHFKKVAEKGNRSGCRCMESRGLGDYNTCINGCRYCYANYDHD
;
A
#
# COMPACT_ATOMS: atom_id res chain seq x y z
N PHE A 1 -17.23 -9.71 -10.53
CA PHE A 1 -16.57 -10.99 -10.19
C PHE A 1 -17.64 -12.07 -10.23
N TYR A 2 -17.44 -13.09 -11.04
CA TYR A 2 -18.33 -14.26 -11.16
C TYR A 2 -17.77 -15.29 -10.19
N HIS A 3 -18.49 -15.57 -9.12
CA HIS A 3 -18.11 -16.51 -8.05
C HIS A 3 -17.91 -17.97 -8.50
N ASP A 4 -18.30 -18.30 -9.75
CA ASP A 4 -18.29 -19.67 -10.27
C ASP A 4 -17.19 -19.92 -11.33
N VAL A 5 -16.29 -18.98 -11.57
CA VAL A 5 -15.23 -19.13 -12.57
C VAL A 5 -13.89 -19.45 -11.90
N VAL A 6 -13.49 -20.70 -11.94
CA VAL A 6 -12.14 -21.12 -11.55
C VAL A 6 -11.17 -20.77 -12.68
N ASN A 7 -10.24 -19.86 -12.40
CA ASN A 7 -9.15 -19.53 -13.31
C ASN A 7 -7.89 -20.29 -12.91
N ARG A 8 -7.35 -21.07 -13.82
CA ARG A 8 -6.03 -21.68 -13.63
C ARG A 8 -4.96 -20.70 -14.14
N ILE A 9 -3.99 -20.38 -13.30
CA ILE A 9 -2.83 -19.56 -13.64
C ILE A 9 -1.58 -20.43 -13.46
N GLU A 10 -0.78 -20.49 -14.48
CA GLU A 10 0.52 -21.14 -14.41
C GLU A 10 1.51 -20.17 -13.73
N LEU A 11 2.07 -20.59 -12.59
CA LEU A 11 3.03 -19.82 -11.82
C LEU A 11 4.42 -20.38 -12.06
N THR A 12 5.06 -19.94 -13.14
CA THR A 12 6.47 -20.26 -13.42
C THR A 12 7.26 -18.98 -13.68
N PRO A 13 8.57 -18.98 -13.47
CA PRO A 13 9.42 -17.82 -13.76
C PRO A 13 9.35 -17.34 -15.20
N GLU A 14 9.00 -18.22 -16.14
CA GLU A 14 8.87 -17.91 -17.57
C GLU A 14 7.56 -17.20 -17.90
N THR A 15 6.52 -17.40 -17.08
CA THR A 15 5.19 -16.85 -17.33
C THR A 15 4.84 -15.64 -16.44
N ILE A 16 5.64 -15.41 -15.38
CA ILE A 16 5.42 -14.35 -14.39
C ILE A 16 6.60 -13.38 -14.41
N ASP A 17 6.39 -12.15 -14.81
CA ASP A 17 7.42 -11.11 -14.78
C ASP A 17 7.76 -10.69 -13.34
N VAL A 18 6.72 -10.42 -12.53
CA VAL A 18 6.83 -9.98 -11.12
C VAL A 18 5.70 -10.54 -10.28
N VAL A 19 6.03 -11.02 -9.10
CA VAL A 19 5.05 -11.32 -8.04
C VAL A 19 4.96 -10.11 -7.10
N GLU A 20 3.81 -9.44 -7.11
CA GLU A 20 3.54 -8.31 -6.22
C GLU A 20 2.77 -8.76 -4.99
N PHE A 21 3.38 -8.59 -3.83
CA PHE A 21 2.74 -8.86 -2.55
C PHE A 21 2.12 -7.59 -1.97
N CYS A 22 0.85 -7.68 -1.55
CA CYS A 22 0.16 -6.59 -0.86
C CYS A 22 -0.41 -7.11 0.46
N SER A 23 0.17 -6.72 1.59
CA SER A 23 -0.27 -7.21 2.89
C SER A 23 -0.14 -6.15 4.00
N LYS A 24 -0.87 -6.37 5.10
CA LYS A 24 -0.72 -5.68 6.40
C LYS A 24 0.02 -6.52 7.43
N ASN A 25 0.37 -7.76 7.09
CA ASN A 25 1.12 -8.64 7.98
C ASN A 25 1.99 -9.61 7.16
N TYR A 26 3.28 -9.39 7.18
CA TYR A 26 4.26 -10.28 6.54
C TYR A 26 4.89 -11.28 7.50
N ARG A 27 4.65 -11.18 8.81
CA ARG A 27 5.25 -12.06 9.83
C ARG A 27 5.11 -13.55 9.49
N PRO A 28 3.94 -14.07 9.04
CA PRO A 28 3.78 -15.49 8.76
C PRO A 28 4.62 -16.02 7.59
N ILE A 29 4.96 -15.17 6.60
CA ILE A 29 5.68 -15.61 5.40
C ILE A 29 7.20 -15.46 5.53
N LEU A 30 7.70 -14.63 6.46
CA LEU A 30 9.13 -14.34 6.59
C LEU A 30 10.01 -15.61 6.66
N PRO A 31 9.66 -16.67 7.40
CA PRO A 31 10.47 -17.90 7.47
C PRO A 31 10.59 -18.64 6.13
N TRP A 32 9.61 -18.45 5.23
CA TRP A 32 9.47 -19.18 3.96
C TRP A 32 9.74 -18.29 2.75
N LEU A 33 10.05 -17.01 2.98
CA LEU A 33 10.12 -16.01 1.93
C LEU A 33 11.14 -16.35 0.84
N HIS A 34 12.28 -16.93 1.22
CA HIS A 34 13.34 -17.38 0.31
C HIS A 34 12.85 -18.41 -0.71
N GLU A 35 11.90 -19.29 -0.35
CA GLU A 35 11.34 -20.28 -1.30
C GLU A 35 10.67 -19.63 -2.51
N ILE A 36 10.21 -18.38 -2.35
CA ILE A 36 9.55 -17.64 -3.42
C ILE A 36 10.55 -16.68 -4.08
N THR A 37 11.32 -15.94 -3.29
CA THR A 37 12.23 -14.91 -3.81
C THR A 37 13.43 -15.50 -4.58
N ASP A 38 13.80 -16.75 -4.31
CA ASP A 38 14.85 -17.45 -5.07
C ASP A 38 14.38 -17.89 -6.46
N ARG A 39 13.06 -17.88 -6.70
CA ARG A 39 12.45 -18.33 -7.96
C ARG A 39 11.83 -17.22 -8.78
N PHE A 40 11.30 -16.19 -8.13
CA PHE A 40 10.53 -15.13 -8.76
C PHE A 40 11.10 -13.74 -8.44
N ASN A 41 10.95 -12.83 -9.36
CA ASN A 41 11.12 -11.41 -9.07
C ASN A 41 9.96 -10.96 -8.18
N CYS A 42 10.25 -10.58 -6.95
CA CYS A 42 9.24 -10.20 -5.95
C CYS A 42 9.34 -8.73 -5.59
N HIS A 43 8.19 -8.10 -5.41
CA HIS A 43 8.08 -6.74 -4.91
C HIS A 43 6.97 -6.68 -3.83
N PHE A 44 7.07 -5.77 -2.87
CA PHE A 44 6.29 -5.82 -1.65
C PHE A 44 5.66 -4.49 -1.33
N HIS A 45 4.34 -4.47 -1.21
CA HIS A 45 3.58 -3.38 -0.62
C HIS A 45 3.22 -3.72 0.81
N TYR A 46 3.88 -3.10 1.78
CA TYR A 46 3.54 -3.29 3.19
C TYR A 46 2.67 -2.12 3.68
N THR A 47 1.42 -2.41 3.97
CA THR A 47 0.48 -1.40 4.47
C THR A 47 0.58 -1.29 5.99
N ILE A 48 1.05 -0.15 6.48
CA ILE A 48 1.08 0.23 7.90
C ILE A 48 0.44 1.62 8.00
N THR A 49 -0.65 1.71 8.75
CA THR A 49 -1.51 2.90 8.88
C THR A 49 -1.51 3.42 10.32
N ALA A 50 -2.14 4.56 10.57
CA ALA A 50 -2.26 5.14 11.91
C ALA A 50 -3.32 4.46 12.81
N TYR A 51 -4.03 3.44 12.31
CA TYR A 51 -5.25 2.96 12.95
C TYR A 51 -4.98 1.86 13.96
N GLY A 52 -5.78 1.89 15.03
CA GLY A 52 -5.80 0.84 16.05
C GLY A 52 -6.85 -0.24 15.76
N LYS A 53 -7.05 -1.11 16.75
CA LYS A 53 -7.99 -2.24 16.67
C LYS A 53 -9.47 -1.85 16.48
N ASP A 54 -9.81 -0.61 16.74
CA ASP A 54 -11.13 -0.03 16.47
C ASP A 54 -11.46 0.09 14.98
N ILE A 55 -10.44 0.21 14.12
CA ILE A 55 -10.56 0.28 12.66
C ILE A 55 -9.96 -0.97 12.00
N GLU A 56 -8.88 -1.52 12.55
CA GLU A 56 -8.12 -2.65 12.02
C GLU A 56 -7.98 -3.77 13.07
N PRO A 57 -9.08 -4.50 13.38
CA PRO A 57 -9.16 -5.34 14.56
C PRO A 57 -8.08 -6.45 14.62
N ASN A 58 -7.73 -7.04 13.51
CA ASN A 58 -6.82 -8.19 13.46
C ASN A 58 -5.46 -7.87 12.83
N VAL A 59 -5.18 -6.59 12.52
CA VAL A 59 -3.86 -6.15 12.04
C VAL A 59 -2.90 -6.10 13.23
N PRO A 60 -1.63 -6.50 13.10
CA PRO A 60 -0.62 -6.30 14.15
C PRO A 60 -0.53 -4.84 14.60
N SER A 61 0.01 -4.58 15.78
CA SER A 61 0.28 -3.21 16.22
C SER A 61 1.25 -2.50 15.28
N ILE A 62 1.29 -1.16 15.36
CA ILE A 62 2.23 -0.36 14.56
C ILE A 62 3.67 -0.81 14.83
N ASP A 63 4.05 -0.98 16.10
CA ASP A 63 5.40 -1.39 16.48
C ASP A 63 5.76 -2.78 15.96
N GLU A 64 4.87 -3.76 16.09
CA GLU A 64 5.05 -5.11 15.52
C GLU A 64 5.19 -5.07 14.00
N SER A 65 4.42 -4.21 13.33
CA SER A 65 4.45 -4.04 11.88
C SER A 65 5.75 -3.38 11.42
N ILE A 66 6.25 -2.39 12.16
CA ILE A 66 7.54 -1.73 11.90
C ILE A 66 8.69 -2.74 12.03
N GLU A 67 8.72 -3.52 13.11
CA GLU A 67 9.77 -4.53 13.28
C GLU A 67 9.70 -5.61 12.18
N THR A 68 8.49 -6.05 11.81
CA THR A 68 8.30 -6.99 10.71
C THR A 68 8.77 -6.41 9.37
N LEU A 69 8.57 -5.11 9.11
CA LEU A 69 9.04 -4.46 7.89
C LEU A 69 10.57 -4.39 7.87
N LYS A 70 11.22 -4.08 9.00
CA LYS A 70 12.68 -4.08 9.10
C LYS A 70 13.26 -5.46 8.80
N GLU A 71 12.64 -6.53 9.34
CA GLU A 71 13.05 -7.91 9.05
C GLU A 71 12.83 -8.27 7.57
N LEU A 72 11.71 -7.86 6.97
CA LEU A 72 11.45 -8.03 5.54
C LEU A 72 12.51 -7.31 4.71
N SER A 73 12.81 -6.05 5.05
CA SER A 73 13.82 -5.24 4.35
C SER A 73 15.23 -5.85 4.42
N ALA A 74 15.58 -6.44 5.55
CA ALA A 74 16.85 -7.15 5.70
C ALA A 74 16.96 -8.41 4.81
N GLN A 75 15.83 -9.05 4.50
CA GLN A 75 15.81 -10.25 3.65
C GLN A 75 15.78 -9.92 2.15
N VAL A 76 15.01 -8.91 1.73
CA VAL A 76 14.73 -8.68 0.30
C VAL A 76 15.40 -7.43 -0.29
N GLY A 77 15.89 -6.52 0.57
CA GLY A 77 16.39 -5.20 0.19
C GLY A 77 15.29 -4.13 0.19
N LYS A 78 15.62 -2.92 0.64
CA LYS A 78 14.67 -1.82 0.80
C LYS A 78 14.05 -1.36 -0.51
N GLU A 79 14.79 -1.48 -1.61
CA GLU A 79 14.38 -1.07 -2.95
C GLU A 79 13.16 -1.83 -3.47
N LYS A 80 12.90 -3.01 -2.88
CA LYS A 80 11.76 -3.86 -3.23
C LYS A 80 10.53 -3.63 -2.37
N ILE A 81 10.56 -2.66 -1.44
CA ILE A 81 9.49 -2.43 -0.48
C ILE A 81 8.92 -1.03 -0.61
N ILE A 82 7.62 -0.97 -0.84
CA ILE A 82 6.82 0.26 -0.71
C ILE A 82 6.04 0.20 0.61
N TRP A 83 6.27 1.19 1.48
CA TRP A 83 5.40 1.41 2.62
C TRP A 83 4.10 2.07 2.14
N ARG A 84 2.96 1.45 2.42
CA ARG A 84 1.65 2.03 2.12
C ARG A 84 1.02 2.63 3.37
N TYR A 85 0.95 3.93 3.43
CA TYR A 85 0.15 4.68 4.39
C TYR A 85 -1.24 4.93 3.79
N ASP A 86 -1.99 3.87 3.55
CA ASP A 86 -3.15 3.84 2.65
C ASP A 86 -4.27 2.94 3.21
N PRO A 87 -5.48 3.46 3.35
CA PRO A 87 -5.92 4.83 3.05
C PRO A 87 -5.73 5.81 4.22
N VAL A 88 -5.66 7.09 3.93
CA VAL A 88 -5.88 8.17 4.90
C VAL A 88 -7.38 8.38 5.04
N LEU A 89 -7.91 8.27 6.25
CA LEU A 89 -9.30 8.53 6.60
C LEU A 89 -9.37 9.43 7.84
N LEU A 90 -10.45 10.19 7.99
CA LEU A 90 -10.65 11.04 9.15
C LEU A 90 -11.84 10.56 9.99
N THR A 91 -11.68 10.62 11.30
CA THR A 91 -12.71 10.45 12.31
C THR A 91 -12.46 11.47 13.42
N ASP A 92 -13.30 11.52 14.46
CA ASP A 92 -13.03 12.35 15.63
C ASP A 92 -11.74 11.96 16.38
N LYS A 93 -11.34 10.69 16.28
CA LYS A 93 -10.10 10.17 16.88
C LYS A 93 -8.89 10.33 15.97
N TYR A 94 -9.03 10.03 14.69
CA TYR A 94 -7.96 10.08 13.68
C TYR A 94 -8.06 11.40 12.93
N THR A 95 -7.60 12.47 13.58
CA THR A 95 -7.58 13.85 13.05
C THR A 95 -6.39 14.07 12.13
N ILE A 96 -6.35 15.22 11.46
CA ILE A 96 -5.20 15.61 10.62
C ILE A 96 -3.91 15.69 11.46
N GLU A 97 -4.01 16.25 12.66
CA GLU A 97 -2.90 16.39 13.59
C GLU A 97 -2.37 15.02 14.03
N GLN A 98 -3.28 14.11 14.39
CA GLN A 98 -2.92 12.75 14.74
C GLN A 98 -2.24 12.01 13.58
N HIS A 99 -2.68 12.23 12.34
CA HIS A 99 -1.99 11.69 11.17
C HIS A 99 -0.58 12.24 11.05
N PHE A 100 -0.35 13.53 11.29
CA PHE A 100 0.98 14.11 11.20
C PHE A 100 1.93 13.56 12.27
N GLU A 101 1.48 13.47 13.51
CA GLU A 101 2.28 12.91 14.62
C GLU A 101 2.65 11.45 14.34
N THR A 102 1.66 10.63 13.98
CA THR A 102 1.89 9.21 13.72
C THR A 102 2.75 8.99 12.48
N PHE A 103 2.50 9.74 11.40
CA PHE A 103 3.28 9.61 10.17
C PHE A 103 4.73 10.05 10.36
N ASP A 104 4.98 11.10 11.16
CA ASP A 104 6.34 11.57 11.47
C ASP A 104 7.14 10.52 12.23
N ASP A 105 6.55 9.92 13.27
CA ASP A 105 7.19 8.84 14.02
C ASP A 105 7.46 7.60 13.16
N MET A 106 6.50 7.21 12.34
CA MET A 106 6.65 6.07 11.42
C MET A 106 7.68 6.37 10.33
N ALA A 107 7.67 7.56 9.73
CA ALA A 107 8.62 7.95 8.68
C ALA A 107 10.06 7.96 9.21
N ARG A 108 10.26 8.47 10.43
CA ARG A 108 11.57 8.43 11.12
C ARG A 108 12.10 7.00 11.25
N GLN A 109 11.22 6.02 11.51
CA GLN A 109 11.60 4.63 11.72
C GLN A 109 11.72 3.83 10.43
N LEU A 110 10.90 4.12 9.42
CA LEU A 110 10.75 3.31 8.21
C LEU A 110 11.56 3.80 7.00
N ALA A 111 11.87 5.10 6.92
CA ALA A 111 12.58 5.66 5.76
C ALA A 111 13.88 4.92 5.38
N PRO A 112 14.70 4.40 6.32
CA PRO A 112 15.89 3.63 5.97
C PRO A 112 15.61 2.25 5.35
N TYR A 113 14.38 1.73 5.44
CA TYR A 113 14.02 0.34 5.15
C TYR A 113 13.06 0.18 3.98
N VAL A 114 12.67 1.27 3.33
CA VAL A 114 11.75 1.25 2.19
C VAL A 114 12.27 2.09 1.04
N ASP A 115 11.82 1.81 -0.18
CA ASP A 115 12.11 2.63 -1.36
C ASP A 115 11.32 3.94 -1.31
N CYS A 116 10.02 3.82 -1.05
CA CYS A 116 9.14 4.98 -0.96
C CYS A 116 7.95 4.73 -0.03
N CYS A 117 7.25 5.83 0.30
CA CYS A 117 5.92 5.77 0.90
C CYS A 117 4.85 6.10 -0.15
N LEU A 118 3.77 5.34 -0.12
CA LEU A 118 2.59 5.59 -0.94
C LEU A 118 1.39 5.85 -0.05
N PHE A 119 0.63 6.92 -0.33
CA PHE A 119 -0.64 7.15 0.34
C PHE A 119 -1.77 7.42 -0.64
N SER A 120 -3.00 7.19 -0.20
CA SER A 120 -4.22 7.66 -0.86
C SER A 120 -5.29 8.01 0.16
N PHE A 121 -6.30 8.76 -0.26
CA PHE A 121 -7.44 9.04 0.60
C PHE A 121 -8.50 7.95 0.47
N VAL A 122 -9.23 7.70 1.57
CA VAL A 122 -10.33 6.74 1.57
C VAL A 122 -11.36 7.09 0.50
N VAL A 123 -11.81 6.06 -0.21
CA VAL A 123 -12.87 6.19 -1.22
C VAL A 123 -14.17 5.68 -0.63
N TRP A 124 -15.24 6.48 -0.73
CA TRP A 124 -16.58 6.08 -0.32
C TRP A 124 -17.18 5.10 -1.33
N TYR A 125 -17.66 3.96 -0.83
CA TYR A 125 -18.40 3.00 -1.62
C TYR A 125 -19.62 2.47 -0.85
N LYS A 126 -20.63 1.97 -1.56
CA LYS A 126 -21.97 1.66 -1.00
C LYS A 126 -21.97 0.70 0.20
N LYS A 127 -20.96 -0.19 0.31
CA LYS A 127 -20.87 -1.20 1.36
C LYS A 127 -20.03 -0.75 2.57
N LEU A 128 -19.47 0.47 2.53
CA LEU A 128 -18.67 0.99 3.63
C LEU A 128 -19.56 1.31 4.83
N GLN A 129 -19.42 0.53 5.90
CA GLN A 129 -20.18 0.65 7.15
C GLN A 129 -19.31 1.26 8.25
N MET A 130 -19.02 2.54 8.13
CA MET A 130 -18.25 3.30 9.11
C MET A 130 -18.96 4.63 9.40
N PRO A 131 -19.96 4.66 10.31
CA PRO A 131 -20.72 5.88 10.61
C PRO A 131 -19.85 7.01 11.20
N GLU A 132 -18.72 6.68 11.82
CA GLU A 132 -17.74 7.63 12.34
C GLU A 132 -16.81 8.23 11.27
N LEU A 133 -16.84 7.73 10.05
CA LEU A 133 -16.00 8.24 8.97
C LEU A 133 -16.46 9.64 8.54
N LEU A 134 -15.55 10.59 8.59
CA LEU A 134 -15.80 11.97 8.18
C LEU A 134 -15.43 12.18 6.71
N PRO A 135 -16.23 12.95 5.95
CA PRO A 135 -15.86 13.35 4.60
C PRO A 135 -14.62 14.26 4.63
N ILE A 136 -13.70 14.04 3.71
CA ILE A 136 -12.48 14.84 3.59
C ILE A 136 -12.70 15.87 2.48
N THR A 137 -12.71 17.15 2.83
CA THR A 137 -12.81 18.26 1.87
C THR A 137 -11.51 18.40 1.05
N GLU A 138 -11.58 19.03 -0.11
CA GLU A 138 -10.39 19.27 -0.94
C GLU A 138 -9.34 20.11 -0.18
N GLN A 139 -9.78 21.09 0.61
CA GLN A 139 -8.90 21.88 1.46
C GLN A 139 -8.16 21.05 2.51
N GLN A 140 -8.85 20.06 3.11
CA GLN A 140 -8.25 19.12 4.04
C GLN A 140 -7.29 18.18 3.35
N LYS A 141 -7.61 17.67 2.14
CA LYS A 141 -6.69 16.86 1.34
C LYS A 141 -5.40 17.61 1.03
N GLU A 142 -5.50 18.86 0.62
CA GLU A 142 -4.33 19.72 0.39
C GLU A 142 -3.49 19.92 1.64
N ARG A 143 -4.15 20.19 2.77
CA ARG A 143 -3.47 20.35 4.07
C ARG A 143 -2.74 19.07 4.47
N ILE A 144 -3.41 17.92 4.33
CA ILE A 144 -2.81 16.59 4.64
C ILE A 144 -1.64 16.33 3.69
N ALA A 145 -1.83 16.48 2.39
CA ALA A 145 -0.78 16.26 1.41
C ALA A 145 0.45 17.13 1.69
N LYS A 146 0.24 18.42 1.96
CA LYS A 146 1.33 19.34 2.31
C LYS A 146 2.09 18.85 3.55
N GLY A 147 1.38 18.52 4.64
CA GLY A 147 2.02 18.06 5.88
C GLY A 147 2.77 16.74 5.70
N LEU A 148 2.19 15.76 5.00
CA LEU A 148 2.87 14.49 4.71
C LEU A 148 4.12 14.71 3.83
N GLY A 149 4.05 15.59 2.83
CA GLY A 149 5.20 15.95 1.99
C GLY A 149 6.33 16.60 2.79
N GLU A 150 6.01 17.55 3.67
CA GLU A 150 6.99 18.22 4.55
C GLU A 150 7.64 17.21 5.53
N ILE A 151 6.86 16.28 6.08
CA ILE A 151 7.37 15.22 6.95
C ILE A 151 8.28 14.27 6.17
N ALA A 152 7.84 13.80 5.02
CA ALA A 152 8.62 12.91 4.17
C ALA A 152 9.97 13.53 3.79
N ALA A 153 9.98 14.83 3.43
CA ALA A 153 11.21 15.57 3.12
C ALA A 153 12.18 15.62 4.31
N ARG A 154 11.69 15.82 5.54
CA ARG A 154 12.53 15.82 6.75
C ARG A 154 13.25 14.50 6.98
N HIS A 155 12.61 13.39 6.62
CA HIS A 155 13.15 12.03 6.78
C HIS A 155 13.81 11.48 5.51
N HIS A 156 13.99 12.30 4.47
CA HIS A 156 14.53 11.87 3.18
C HIS A 156 13.77 10.69 2.56
N LEU A 157 12.47 10.64 2.81
CA LEU A 157 11.57 9.60 2.32
C LEU A 157 10.92 10.05 1.01
N TYR A 158 11.11 9.28 -0.05
CA TYR A 158 10.36 9.48 -1.28
C TYR A 158 8.88 9.19 -1.03
N ILE A 159 7.98 10.09 -1.44
CA ILE A 159 6.54 9.94 -1.22
C ILE A 159 5.76 10.15 -2.51
N GLN A 160 4.75 9.32 -2.71
CA GLN A 160 3.88 9.38 -3.88
C GLN A 160 2.42 9.10 -3.55
N THR A 161 1.52 9.48 -4.46
CA THR A 161 0.12 9.08 -4.44
C THR A 161 -0.19 8.07 -5.53
N CYS A 162 -1.25 7.27 -5.33
CA CYS A 162 -1.78 6.37 -6.35
C CYS A 162 -3.28 6.58 -6.53
N GLY A 163 -3.72 6.64 -7.79
CA GLY A 163 -5.15 6.68 -8.13
C GLY A 163 -5.87 7.96 -7.70
N THR A 164 -5.16 9.07 -7.52
CA THR A 164 -5.74 10.39 -7.34
C THR A 164 -5.77 11.14 -8.67
N LYS A 165 -6.77 12.00 -8.84
CA LYS A 165 -6.84 12.90 -9.99
C LYS A 165 -6.09 14.21 -9.74
N GLU A 166 -5.96 14.58 -8.47
CA GLU A 166 -5.29 15.78 -8.00
C GLU A 166 -3.77 15.58 -8.01
N SER A 167 -3.02 16.60 -8.42
CA SER A 167 -1.57 16.61 -8.31
C SER A 167 -1.12 17.34 -7.03
N TYR A 168 -0.25 16.70 -6.28
CA TYR A 168 0.38 17.28 -5.09
C TYR A 168 1.89 17.51 -5.28
N GLU A 169 2.36 17.57 -6.53
CA GLU A 169 3.78 17.76 -6.87
C GLU A 169 4.38 19.03 -6.25
N ARG A 170 3.56 20.08 -6.09
CA ARG A 170 3.96 21.31 -5.39
C ARG A 170 4.35 21.12 -3.92
N PHE A 171 4.02 19.96 -3.34
CA PHE A 171 4.37 19.58 -1.98
C PHE A 171 5.46 18.48 -1.94
N GLY A 172 6.15 18.24 -3.06
CA GLY A 172 7.17 17.20 -3.17
C GLY A 172 6.62 15.78 -3.25
N ILE A 173 5.33 15.62 -3.57
CA ILE A 173 4.66 14.32 -3.68
C ILE A 173 4.49 13.95 -5.15
N HIS A 174 5.03 12.81 -5.53
CA HIS A 174 4.94 12.34 -6.91
C HIS A 174 3.57 11.73 -7.23
N ASN A 175 3.03 12.04 -8.39
CA ASN A 175 1.80 11.44 -8.87
C ASN A 175 2.14 10.27 -9.81
N SER A 176 2.07 9.04 -9.30
CA SER A 176 2.46 7.83 -10.02
C SER A 176 1.44 6.69 -9.82
N GLY A 177 1.66 5.56 -10.48
CA GLY A 177 1.02 4.29 -10.15
C GLY A 177 1.80 3.57 -9.05
N CYS A 178 1.17 2.63 -8.40
CA CYS A 178 1.83 1.81 -7.36
C CYS A 178 2.54 0.56 -7.93
N MET A 179 2.19 0.15 -9.14
CA MET A 179 2.78 -0.99 -9.85
C MET A 179 3.13 -0.52 -11.27
N THR A 180 4.19 0.27 -11.39
CA THR A 180 4.61 0.83 -12.67
C THR A 180 5.87 0.14 -13.19
N ARG A 181 6.07 0.20 -14.49
CA ARG A 181 7.31 -0.25 -15.13
C ARG A 181 8.53 0.38 -14.47
N ALA A 182 8.50 1.69 -14.22
CA ALA A 182 9.64 2.42 -13.65
C ALA A 182 9.99 1.90 -12.25
N ILE A 183 8.99 1.60 -11.41
CA ILE A 183 9.21 1.00 -10.08
C ILE A 183 9.91 -0.35 -10.21
N TYR A 184 9.42 -1.24 -11.06
CA TYR A 184 10.01 -2.57 -11.19
C TYR A 184 11.38 -2.56 -11.88
N GLU A 185 11.60 -1.69 -12.88
CA GLU A 185 12.92 -1.53 -13.48
C GLU A 185 13.93 -1.00 -12.47
N HIS A 186 13.54 -0.06 -11.63
CA HIS A 186 14.37 0.46 -10.53
C HIS A 186 14.66 -0.59 -9.47
N SER A 187 13.61 -1.23 -8.93
CA SER A 187 13.72 -2.12 -7.77
C SER A 187 14.32 -3.49 -8.10
N LEU A 188 14.12 -3.98 -9.31
CA LEU A 188 14.47 -5.34 -9.71
C LEU A 188 15.61 -5.37 -10.76
N GLY A 189 16.04 -4.23 -11.26
CA GLY A 189 17.07 -4.15 -12.33
C GLY A 189 16.63 -4.77 -13.66
N LEU A 190 15.31 -4.89 -13.88
CA LEU A 190 14.72 -5.51 -15.06
C LEU A 190 14.46 -4.47 -16.16
N HIS A 191 14.34 -4.95 -17.42
CA HIS A 191 13.86 -4.15 -18.52
C HIS A 191 12.63 -4.80 -19.13
N PHE A 192 11.48 -4.11 -19.01
CA PHE A 192 10.24 -4.58 -19.60
C PHE A 192 10.01 -4.04 -20.99
N LYS A 193 9.47 -4.87 -21.88
CA LYS A 193 8.87 -4.40 -23.13
C LYS A 193 7.77 -3.40 -22.80
N LYS A 194 7.47 -2.48 -23.74
CA LYS A 194 6.41 -1.47 -23.55
C LYS A 194 5.09 -2.16 -23.22
N VAL A 195 4.65 -2.06 -21.95
CA VAL A 195 3.37 -2.59 -21.48
C VAL A 195 2.39 -1.43 -21.37
N ALA A 196 1.14 -1.67 -21.76
CA ALA A 196 0.09 -0.66 -21.62
C ALA A 196 -0.22 -0.39 -20.15
N GLU A 197 -0.41 0.89 -19.79
CA GLU A 197 -0.98 1.26 -18.49
C GLU A 197 -2.47 0.91 -18.52
N LYS A 198 -2.84 -0.16 -17.84
CA LYS A 198 -4.22 -0.63 -17.69
C LYS A 198 -4.56 -0.77 -16.22
N GLY A 199 -4.63 0.38 -15.54
CA GLY A 199 -5.00 0.39 -14.13
C GLY A 199 -6.41 -0.16 -13.88
N ASN A 200 -6.60 -0.74 -12.69
CA ASN A 200 -7.84 -1.38 -12.28
C ASN A 200 -9.00 -0.38 -12.00
N ARG A 201 -8.74 0.92 -11.99
CA ARG A 201 -9.73 1.98 -11.75
C ARG A 201 -9.37 3.26 -12.50
N SER A 202 -10.36 4.15 -12.67
CA SER A 202 -10.13 5.47 -13.28
C SER A 202 -9.01 6.23 -12.56
N GLY A 203 -8.06 6.77 -13.32
CA GLY A 203 -6.89 7.50 -12.79
C GLY A 203 -5.73 6.60 -12.34
N CYS A 204 -5.85 5.28 -12.41
CA CYS A 204 -4.75 4.37 -12.10
C CYS A 204 -3.77 4.28 -13.28
N ARG A 205 -2.46 4.41 -12.98
CA ARG A 205 -1.35 4.31 -13.94
C ARG A 205 -0.55 3.03 -13.81
N CYS A 206 -1.10 2.03 -13.16
CA CYS A 206 -0.44 0.75 -12.97
C CYS A 206 -0.39 -0.06 -14.27
N MET A 207 0.62 -0.91 -14.38
CA MET A 207 0.68 -1.97 -15.39
C MET A 207 -0.50 -2.93 -15.21
N GLU A 208 -0.83 -3.65 -16.28
CA GLU A 208 -1.79 -4.73 -16.21
C GLU A 208 -1.31 -5.79 -15.23
N SER A 209 -2.17 -6.17 -14.29
CA SER A 209 -1.88 -7.19 -13.29
C SER A 209 -3.05 -8.14 -13.11
N ARG A 210 -2.76 -9.33 -12.62
CA ARG A 210 -3.78 -10.34 -12.33
C ARG A 210 -3.78 -10.66 -10.84
N GLY A 211 -4.93 -10.40 -10.18
CA GLY A 211 -5.10 -10.75 -8.78
C GLY A 211 -5.26 -12.25 -8.59
N LEU A 212 -4.61 -12.79 -7.56
CA LEU A 212 -4.71 -14.20 -7.14
C LEU A 212 -5.63 -14.37 -5.93
N GLY A 213 -6.01 -13.27 -5.26
CA GLY A 213 -6.89 -13.30 -4.10
C GLY A 213 -8.37 -13.30 -4.48
N ASP A 214 -9.20 -13.60 -3.50
CA ASP A 214 -10.65 -13.52 -3.60
C ASP A 214 -11.22 -12.59 -2.51
N TYR A 215 -12.49 -12.16 -2.71
CA TYR A 215 -13.20 -11.32 -1.74
C TYR A 215 -13.53 -12.11 -0.47
N ASN A 216 -13.61 -11.44 0.68
CA ASN A 216 -13.92 -12.02 1.99
C ASN A 216 -12.96 -13.13 2.47
N THR A 217 -11.74 -13.17 1.95
CA THR A 217 -10.72 -14.15 2.38
C THR A 217 -9.68 -13.59 3.34
N CYS A 218 -9.62 -12.25 3.48
CA CYS A 218 -8.64 -11.59 4.33
C CYS A 218 -9.12 -11.58 5.80
N ILE A 219 -8.29 -12.12 6.71
CA ILE A 219 -8.58 -12.21 8.13
C ILE A 219 -8.37 -10.90 8.91
N ASN A 220 -7.79 -9.86 8.29
CA ASN A 220 -7.45 -8.60 8.98
C ASN A 220 -8.69 -7.81 9.42
N GLY A 221 -9.83 -7.97 8.76
CA GLY A 221 -11.10 -7.37 9.16
C GLY A 221 -11.13 -5.84 9.12
N CYS A 222 -10.29 -5.19 8.32
CA CYS A 222 -10.25 -3.73 8.24
C CYS A 222 -11.61 -3.17 7.82
N ARG A 223 -12.20 -2.29 8.64
CA ARG A 223 -13.58 -1.80 8.48
C ARG A 223 -13.80 -0.95 7.22
N TYR A 224 -12.75 -0.36 6.67
CA TYR A 224 -12.78 0.39 5.43
C TYR A 224 -12.50 -0.47 4.17
N CYS A 225 -12.34 -1.79 4.32
CA CYS A 225 -11.89 -2.64 3.21
C CYS A 225 -13.01 -2.88 2.20
N TYR A 226 -12.73 -2.59 0.93
CA TYR A 226 -13.67 -2.86 -0.17
C TYR A 226 -13.76 -4.36 -0.52
N ALA A 227 -12.75 -5.14 -0.17
CA ALA A 227 -12.65 -6.56 -0.49
C ALA A 227 -13.18 -7.47 0.64
N ASN A 228 -13.39 -6.93 1.83
CA ASN A 228 -13.87 -7.68 2.99
C ASN A 228 -15.11 -6.95 3.54
N TYR A 229 -16.27 -7.31 3.03
CA TYR A 229 -17.54 -6.66 3.33
C TYR A 229 -18.55 -7.58 4.02
N ASP A 230 -18.19 -8.84 4.19
CA ASP A 230 -18.92 -9.82 4.98
C ASP A 230 -18.11 -10.03 6.26
N HIS A 231 -18.68 -9.60 7.38
CA HIS A 231 -18.03 -9.61 8.68
C HIS A 231 -18.69 -10.63 9.64
N ASP A 232 -19.57 -11.52 9.10
CA ASP A 232 -20.22 -12.58 9.86
C ASP A 232 -19.34 -13.82 10.07
#